data_496745363d9094a0a80fcbc53908917b
#
_entry.id   496745363d9094a0a80fcbc53908917b
#
_cell.length_a   1.000
_cell.length_b   1.000
_cell.length_c   1.000
_cell.angle_alpha   90.00
_cell.angle_beta   90.00
_cell.angle_gamma   90.00
#
_symmetry.space_group_name_H-M   'P 1'
#
loop_
_entity.id
_entity.type
_entity.pdbx_description
1 polymer ?
#
loop_
_entity_poly.entity_id
_entity_poly.type
_entity_poly.pdbx_seq_one_letter_code
_entity_poly.pdbx_strand_id
1 'polypeptide(L)'
;GLGDVYKRQLGSIAIAANSFAVTAEGLCYMPGYGIGSAATTLVGRSYGAGNYKLAKRYGNICIAMGAVLMAITGGLMMIFCPFVFSILTPDPQVRSFAAEVLRIELLAEPFFGASIVAAGALRGTGDTFVPSLLNLGSIWVIRLGLAVLLITPLGLRGMWIAMAIELCIRGLLLLYRQHTSKYYKLPAA
;
A
#
# COMPACT_ATOMS: atom_id res chain seq x y z
N GLY A 1 -35.04 -4.37 -20.10
CA GLY A 1 -35.09 -5.81 -20.38
C GLY A 1 -34.16 -6.65 -19.51
N LEU A 2 -34.15 -7.94 -19.75
CA LEU A 2 -33.27 -8.91 -19.07
C LEU A 2 -31.78 -8.50 -19.08
N GLY A 3 -31.31 -7.88 -20.16
CA GLY A 3 -29.94 -7.40 -20.28
C GLY A 3 -29.60 -6.25 -19.32
N ASP A 4 -30.55 -5.38 -19.01
CA ASP A 4 -30.32 -4.27 -18.07
C ASP A 4 -30.36 -4.75 -16.61
N VAL A 5 -31.19 -5.74 -16.31
CA VAL A 5 -31.20 -6.40 -15.01
C VAL A 5 -29.88 -7.13 -14.77
N TYR A 6 -29.38 -7.85 -15.77
CA TYR A 6 -28.10 -8.55 -15.70
C TYR A 6 -26.90 -7.60 -15.53
N LYS A 7 -26.88 -6.48 -16.29
CA LYS A 7 -25.86 -5.44 -16.13
C LYS A 7 -25.88 -4.78 -14.75
N ARG A 8 -27.08 -4.51 -14.20
CA ARG A 8 -27.21 -3.97 -12.83
C ARG A 8 -26.75 -4.97 -11.79
N GLN A 9 -27.05 -6.24 -11.97
CA GLN A 9 -26.62 -7.31 -11.05
C GLN A 9 -25.10 -7.49 -11.07
N LEU A 10 -24.46 -7.48 -12.25
CA LEU A 10 -23.00 -7.50 -12.37
C LEU A 10 -22.35 -6.27 -11.73
N GLY A 11 -22.95 -5.09 -11.86
CA GLY A 11 -22.50 -3.87 -11.19
C GLY A 11 -22.59 -3.98 -9.67
N SER A 12 -23.66 -4.55 -9.14
CA SER A 12 -23.83 -4.74 -7.69
C SER A 12 -22.84 -5.75 -7.11
N ILE A 13 -22.55 -6.84 -7.84
CA ILE A 13 -21.54 -7.83 -7.45
C ILE A 13 -20.16 -7.19 -7.41
N ALA A 14 -19.79 -6.38 -8.41
CA ALA A 14 -18.51 -5.69 -8.45
C ALA A 14 -18.34 -4.69 -7.30
N ILE A 15 -19.37 -3.92 -6.96
CA ILE A 15 -19.38 -2.99 -5.83
C ILE A 15 -19.22 -3.74 -4.51
N ALA A 16 -19.99 -4.81 -4.31
CA ALA A 16 -19.90 -5.63 -3.11
C ALA A 16 -18.51 -6.28 -2.97
N ALA A 17 -17.99 -6.87 -4.05
CA ALA A 17 -16.66 -7.46 -4.08
C ALA A 17 -15.57 -6.45 -3.75
N ASN A 18 -15.65 -5.24 -4.30
CA ASN A 18 -14.72 -4.16 -3.99
C ASN A 18 -14.77 -3.78 -2.49
N SER A 19 -15.95 -3.63 -1.91
CA SER A 19 -16.11 -3.29 -0.50
C SER A 19 -15.50 -4.33 0.43
N PHE A 20 -15.75 -5.62 0.16
CA PHE A 20 -15.16 -6.70 0.95
C PHE A 20 -13.65 -6.82 0.74
N ALA A 21 -13.15 -6.64 -0.48
CA ALA A 21 -11.73 -6.66 -0.78
C ALA A 21 -10.99 -5.53 -0.05
N VAL A 22 -11.50 -4.31 -0.05
CA VAL A 22 -10.93 -3.16 0.70
C VAL A 22 -10.93 -3.42 2.21
N THR A 23 -11.97 -4.07 2.73
CA THR A 23 -12.03 -4.43 4.16
C THR A 23 -10.93 -5.45 4.51
N ALA A 24 -10.74 -6.47 3.68
CA ALA A 24 -9.71 -7.48 3.88
C ALA A 24 -8.29 -6.92 3.71
N GLU A 25 -8.08 -6.05 2.71
CA GLU A 25 -6.84 -5.29 2.51
C GLU A 25 -6.47 -4.49 3.77
N GLY A 26 -7.48 -3.85 4.40
CA GLY A 26 -7.31 -3.09 5.63
C GLY A 26 -6.64 -3.88 6.75
N LEU A 27 -6.90 -5.17 6.85
CA LEU A 27 -6.26 -6.04 7.84
C LEU A 27 -4.78 -6.28 7.53
N CYS A 28 -4.40 -6.28 6.24
CA CYS A 28 -3.03 -6.54 5.80
C CYS A 28 -2.10 -5.37 6.07
N TYR A 29 -2.53 -4.13 5.80
CA TYR A 29 -1.65 -2.97 5.91
C TYR A 29 -1.58 -2.32 7.31
N MET A 30 -2.48 -2.61 8.22
CA MET A 30 -2.46 -2.05 9.60
C MET A 30 -1.11 -2.24 10.31
N PRO A 31 -0.46 -3.40 10.27
CA PRO A 31 0.87 -3.57 10.87
C PRO A 31 1.93 -2.64 10.28
N GLY A 32 1.85 -2.33 8.99
CA GLY A 32 2.74 -1.39 8.31
C GLY A 32 2.68 0.02 8.91
N TYR A 33 1.49 0.51 9.24
CA TYR A 33 1.32 1.81 9.92
C TYR A 33 1.92 1.82 11.33
N GLY A 34 1.79 0.70 12.07
CA GLY A 34 2.43 0.55 13.38
C GLY A 34 3.95 0.70 13.29
N ILE A 35 4.59 0.00 12.36
CA ILE A 35 6.04 0.11 12.13
C ILE A 35 6.40 1.50 11.59
N GLY A 36 5.59 2.11 10.75
CA GLY A 36 5.78 3.48 10.25
C GLY A 36 5.81 4.51 11.37
N SER A 37 4.94 4.38 12.37
CA SER A 37 4.93 5.23 13.56
C SER A 37 6.17 5.02 14.43
N ALA A 38 6.58 3.76 14.63
CA ALA A 38 7.82 3.43 15.32
C ALA A 38 9.04 4.01 14.60
N ALA A 39 9.10 3.91 13.26
CA ALA A 39 10.15 4.49 12.44
C ALA A 39 10.23 6.01 12.63
N THR A 40 9.09 6.71 12.61
CA THR A 40 9.03 8.16 12.85
C THR A 40 9.67 8.53 14.19
N THR A 41 9.34 7.79 15.24
CA THR A 41 9.84 8.05 16.60
C THR A 41 11.33 7.74 16.73
N LEU A 42 11.79 6.58 16.27
CA LEU A 42 13.20 6.15 16.37
C LEU A 42 14.12 7.04 15.55
N VAL A 43 13.73 7.34 14.31
CA VAL A 43 14.47 8.23 13.42
C VAL A 43 14.47 9.64 13.99
N GLY A 44 13.33 10.16 14.44
CA GLY A 44 13.21 11.51 14.98
C GLY A 44 14.07 11.71 16.25
N ARG A 45 14.09 10.76 17.17
CA ARG A 45 14.94 10.80 18.35
C ARG A 45 16.43 10.79 18.00
N SER A 46 16.84 9.91 17.09
CA SER A 46 18.24 9.81 16.68
C SER A 46 18.68 11.05 15.88
N TYR A 47 17.80 11.58 15.07
CA TYR A 47 18.02 12.80 14.29
C TYR A 47 18.13 14.03 15.19
N GLY A 48 17.21 14.19 16.17
CA GLY A 48 17.25 15.26 17.14
C GLY A 48 18.46 15.22 18.09
N ALA A 49 19.03 14.03 18.31
CA ALA A 49 20.30 13.85 19.03
C ALA A 49 21.55 14.12 18.16
N GLY A 50 21.41 14.58 16.91
CA GLY A 50 22.51 14.84 15.99
C GLY A 50 23.16 13.58 15.40
N ASN A 51 22.64 12.39 15.70
CA ASN A 51 23.21 11.14 15.18
C ASN A 51 22.53 10.71 13.87
N TYR A 52 22.87 11.37 12.78
CA TYR A 52 22.28 11.16 11.46
C TYR A 52 22.56 9.77 10.87
N LYS A 53 23.72 9.17 11.19
CA LYS A 53 24.04 7.79 10.78
C LYS A 53 23.13 6.79 11.43
N LEU A 54 22.86 6.95 12.72
CA LEU A 54 21.96 6.07 13.47
C LEU A 54 20.51 6.26 13.00
N ALA A 55 20.09 7.50 12.76
CA ALA A 55 18.78 7.80 12.20
C ALA A 55 18.53 7.08 10.87
N LYS A 56 19.50 7.14 9.94
CA LYS A 56 19.44 6.43 8.65
C LYS A 56 19.37 4.91 8.85
N ARG A 57 20.17 4.37 9.77
CA ARG A 57 20.18 2.94 10.08
C ARG A 57 18.84 2.46 10.63
N TYR A 58 18.26 3.17 11.57
CA TYR A 58 16.93 2.86 12.10
C TYR A 58 15.85 2.94 11.01
N GLY A 59 15.88 3.98 10.16
CA GLY A 59 14.96 4.09 9.02
C GLY A 59 15.02 2.85 8.12
N ASN A 60 16.21 2.44 7.73
CA ASN A 60 16.39 1.28 6.84
C ASN A 60 15.97 -0.04 7.50
N ILE A 61 16.27 -0.24 8.78
CA ILE A 61 15.84 -1.44 9.53
C ILE A 61 14.32 -1.48 9.62
N CYS A 62 13.67 -0.39 9.99
CA CYS A 62 12.22 -0.33 10.08
C CYS A 62 11.56 -0.58 8.72
N ILE A 63 12.12 -0.03 7.62
CA ILE A 63 11.62 -0.28 6.26
C ILE A 63 11.70 -1.76 5.90
N ALA A 64 12.85 -2.40 6.17
CA ALA A 64 13.00 -3.85 5.93
C ALA A 64 11.99 -4.66 6.76
N MET A 65 11.84 -4.33 8.05
CA MET A 65 10.85 -4.99 8.93
C MET A 65 9.42 -4.80 8.41
N GLY A 66 9.06 -3.59 7.99
CA GLY A 66 7.74 -3.29 7.44
C GLY A 66 7.46 -4.06 6.16
N ALA A 67 8.41 -4.07 5.23
CA ALA A 67 8.30 -4.82 3.98
C ALA A 67 8.15 -6.33 4.22
N VAL A 68 8.96 -6.91 5.10
CA VAL A 68 8.90 -8.34 5.44
C VAL A 68 7.59 -8.68 6.16
N LEU A 69 7.17 -7.87 7.14
CA LEU A 69 5.92 -8.13 7.87
C LEU A 69 4.72 -8.08 6.92
N MET A 70 4.66 -7.06 6.04
CA MET A 70 3.58 -6.96 5.08
C MET A 70 3.65 -8.01 3.97
N ALA A 71 4.84 -8.50 3.62
CA ALA A 71 4.98 -9.67 2.76
C ALA A 71 4.40 -10.94 3.41
N ILE A 72 4.61 -11.11 4.72
CA ILE A 72 4.06 -12.24 5.49
C ILE A 72 2.53 -12.10 5.59
N THR A 73 2.01 -10.96 6.01
CA THR A 73 0.56 -10.75 6.15
C THR A 73 -0.16 -10.85 4.81
N GLY A 74 0.39 -10.26 3.75
CA GLY A 74 -0.13 -10.39 2.40
C GLY A 74 -0.07 -11.83 1.87
N GLY A 75 1.03 -12.55 2.12
CA GLY A 75 1.16 -13.97 1.77
C GLY A 75 0.17 -14.87 2.51
N LEU A 76 -0.03 -14.64 3.80
CA LEU A 76 -1.07 -15.32 4.57
C LEU A 76 -2.47 -15.01 4.03
N MET A 77 -2.77 -13.74 3.77
CA MET A 77 -4.05 -13.36 3.19
C MET A 77 -4.26 -13.99 1.82
N MET A 78 -3.23 -14.09 0.98
CA MET A 78 -3.32 -14.73 -0.34
C MET A 78 -3.75 -16.20 -0.24
N ILE A 79 -3.28 -16.91 0.78
CA ILE A 79 -3.63 -18.33 1.05
C ILE A 79 -5.04 -18.41 1.64
N PHE A 80 -5.33 -17.61 2.67
CA PHE A 80 -6.59 -17.66 3.42
C PHE A 80 -7.72 -16.82 2.83
N CYS A 81 -7.50 -16.13 1.72
CA CYS A 81 -8.45 -15.26 1.07
C CYS A 81 -9.85 -15.91 0.86
N PRO A 82 -9.97 -17.16 0.34
CA PRO A 82 -11.27 -17.81 0.18
C PRO A 82 -11.98 -18.04 1.51
N PHE A 83 -11.25 -18.37 2.56
CA PHE A 83 -11.79 -18.57 3.91
C PHE A 83 -12.30 -17.24 4.50
N VAL A 84 -11.48 -16.17 4.41
CA VAL A 84 -11.86 -14.84 4.90
C VAL A 84 -13.14 -14.36 4.23
N PHE A 85 -13.24 -14.47 2.90
CA PHE A 85 -14.46 -14.07 2.19
C PHE A 85 -15.64 -14.99 2.44
N SER A 86 -15.42 -16.25 2.81
CA SER A 86 -16.52 -17.14 3.21
C SER A 86 -17.23 -16.69 4.50
N ILE A 87 -16.49 -16.00 5.37
CA ILE A 87 -17.04 -15.41 6.60
C ILE A 87 -17.76 -14.08 6.30
N LEU A 88 -17.20 -13.28 5.39
CA LEU A 88 -17.68 -11.92 5.12
C LEU A 88 -18.95 -11.89 4.29
N THR A 89 -19.15 -12.86 3.38
CA THR A 89 -20.34 -12.89 2.50
C THR A 89 -20.78 -14.30 2.16
N PRO A 90 -22.09 -14.57 2.10
CA PRO A 90 -22.64 -15.86 1.67
C PRO A 90 -22.60 -16.04 0.15
N ASP A 91 -22.49 -14.96 -0.64
CA ASP A 91 -22.58 -15.01 -2.11
C ASP A 91 -21.29 -15.56 -2.75
N PRO A 92 -21.33 -16.73 -3.44
CA PRO A 92 -20.15 -17.33 -4.05
C PRO A 92 -19.52 -16.47 -5.17
N GLN A 93 -20.32 -15.70 -5.92
CA GLN A 93 -19.85 -14.85 -7.01
C GLN A 93 -19.05 -13.66 -6.45
N VAL A 94 -19.56 -13.03 -5.39
CA VAL A 94 -18.88 -11.94 -4.69
C VAL A 94 -17.58 -12.43 -4.07
N ARG A 95 -17.58 -13.61 -3.42
CA ARG A 95 -16.36 -14.21 -2.85
C ARG A 95 -15.26 -14.42 -3.88
N SER A 96 -15.62 -15.06 -5.00
CA SER A 96 -14.65 -15.38 -6.06
C SER A 96 -14.05 -14.11 -6.65
N PHE A 97 -14.88 -13.11 -6.93
CA PHE A 97 -14.43 -11.87 -7.53
C PHE A 97 -13.62 -11.01 -6.55
N ALA A 98 -14.04 -10.92 -5.28
CA ALA A 98 -13.28 -10.24 -4.23
C ALA A 98 -11.91 -10.88 -4.02
N ALA A 99 -11.83 -12.21 -3.97
CA ALA A 99 -10.57 -12.92 -3.84
C ALA A 99 -9.63 -12.69 -5.04
N GLU A 100 -10.18 -12.63 -6.25
CA GLU A 100 -9.40 -12.39 -7.45
C GLU A 100 -8.77 -10.99 -7.45
N VAL A 101 -9.56 -9.95 -7.19
CA VAL A 101 -9.08 -8.56 -7.22
C VAL A 101 -8.11 -8.29 -6.06
N LEU A 102 -8.39 -8.82 -4.86
CA LEU A 102 -7.49 -8.67 -3.73
C LEU A 102 -6.13 -9.31 -3.98
N ARG A 103 -6.09 -10.49 -4.58
CA ARG A 103 -4.82 -11.17 -4.91
C ARG A 103 -3.92 -10.38 -5.83
N ILE A 104 -4.48 -9.56 -6.71
CA ILE A 104 -3.70 -8.67 -7.58
C ILE A 104 -2.91 -7.67 -6.74
N GLU A 105 -3.54 -7.08 -5.77
CA GLU A 105 -2.93 -6.03 -4.92
C GLU A 105 -1.96 -6.64 -3.88
N LEU A 106 -2.27 -7.81 -3.32
CA LEU A 106 -1.41 -8.48 -2.34
C LEU A 106 0.03 -8.73 -2.83
N LEU A 107 0.25 -8.78 -4.14
CA LEU A 107 1.59 -8.84 -4.72
C LEU A 107 2.39 -7.54 -4.51
N ALA A 108 1.71 -6.42 -4.35
CA ALA A 108 2.32 -5.11 -4.11
C ALA A 108 2.52 -4.79 -2.61
N GLU A 109 1.98 -5.62 -1.70
CA GLU A 109 2.05 -5.41 -0.25
C GLU A 109 3.45 -5.14 0.31
N PRO A 110 4.52 -5.85 -0.10
CA PRO A 110 5.86 -5.54 0.39
C PRO A 110 6.32 -4.12 0.03
N PHE A 111 5.99 -3.66 -1.17
CA PHE A 111 6.30 -2.30 -1.64
C PHE A 111 5.44 -1.26 -0.92
N PHE A 112 4.18 -1.60 -0.66
CA PHE A 112 3.29 -0.75 0.14
C PHE A 112 3.81 -0.58 1.56
N GLY A 113 4.20 -1.67 2.22
CA GLY A 113 4.84 -1.64 3.54
C GLY A 113 6.10 -0.78 3.56
N ALA A 114 6.99 -0.98 2.59
CA ALA A 114 8.18 -0.16 2.44
C ALA A 114 7.85 1.32 2.27
N SER A 115 6.80 1.66 1.49
CA SER A 115 6.37 3.04 1.27
C SER A 115 5.86 3.71 2.54
N ILE A 116 5.00 3.02 3.30
CA ILE A 116 4.44 3.54 4.56
C ILE A 116 5.55 3.83 5.56
N VAL A 117 6.48 2.88 5.73
CA VAL A 117 7.55 2.99 6.71
C VAL A 117 8.62 3.99 6.27
N ALA A 118 8.97 4.06 4.97
CA ALA A 118 9.88 5.08 4.43
C ALA A 118 9.32 6.49 4.61
N ALA A 119 8.03 6.70 4.34
CA ALA A 119 7.38 7.97 4.61
C ALA A 119 7.39 8.32 6.12
N GLY A 120 7.24 7.32 6.99
CA GLY A 120 7.38 7.47 8.44
C GLY A 120 8.79 7.91 8.86
N ALA A 121 9.81 7.23 8.34
CA ALA A 121 11.22 7.56 8.60
C ALA A 121 11.59 8.97 8.13
N LEU A 122 11.16 9.36 6.92
CA LEU A 122 11.38 10.70 6.39
C LEU A 122 10.68 11.77 7.22
N ARG A 123 9.46 11.53 7.69
CA ARG A 123 8.78 12.44 8.64
C ARG A 123 9.58 12.61 9.93
N GLY A 124 10.22 11.56 10.41
CA GLY A 124 11.10 11.62 11.59
C GLY A 124 12.31 12.56 11.42
N THR A 125 12.79 12.78 10.19
CA THR A 125 13.85 13.77 9.90
C THR A 125 13.32 15.18 9.62
N GLY A 126 12.01 15.39 9.67
CA GLY A 126 11.37 16.66 9.27
C GLY A 126 11.06 16.78 7.78
N ASP A 127 11.44 15.79 6.96
CA ASP A 127 11.08 15.75 5.53
C ASP A 127 9.63 15.27 5.36
N THR A 128 8.69 16.19 5.48
CA THR A 128 7.25 15.89 5.37
C THR A 128 6.70 16.24 3.99
N PHE A 129 7.23 17.29 3.38
CA PHE A 129 6.70 17.85 2.14
C PHE A 129 6.90 16.90 0.94
N VAL A 130 8.12 16.39 0.75
CA VAL A 130 8.42 15.55 -0.42
C VAL A 130 7.70 14.20 -0.37
N PRO A 131 7.67 13.46 0.75
CA PRO A 131 6.85 12.24 0.84
C PRO A 131 5.37 12.47 0.60
N SER A 132 4.82 13.58 1.09
CA SER A 132 3.41 13.93 0.87
C SER A 132 3.12 14.23 -0.60
N LEU A 133 4.02 14.97 -1.26
CA LEU A 133 3.90 15.28 -2.69
C LEU A 133 4.03 14.02 -3.55
N LEU A 134 4.96 13.11 -3.21
CA LEU A 134 5.11 11.83 -3.89
C LEU A 134 3.85 10.95 -3.73
N ASN A 135 3.28 10.88 -2.53
CA ASN A 135 2.03 10.17 -2.30
C ASN A 135 0.87 10.75 -3.12
N LEU A 136 0.69 12.07 -3.06
CA LEU A 136 -0.37 12.75 -3.79
C LEU A 136 -0.17 12.57 -5.31
N GLY A 137 1.03 12.81 -5.81
CA GLY A 137 1.37 12.69 -7.23
C GLY A 137 1.19 11.27 -7.75
N SER A 138 1.58 10.24 -6.99
CA SER A 138 1.41 8.85 -7.42
C SER A 138 -0.06 8.47 -7.51
N ILE A 139 -0.90 8.90 -6.56
CA ILE A 139 -2.34 8.62 -6.58
C ILE A 139 -3.00 9.33 -7.77
N TRP A 140 -2.74 10.62 -7.95
CA TRP A 140 -3.42 11.42 -8.98
C TRP A 140 -2.93 11.11 -10.39
N VAL A 141 -1.63 10.96 -10.59
CA VAL A 141 -1.06 10.74 -11.92
C VAL A 141 -1.06 9.27 -12.30
N ILE A 142 -0.51 8.41 -11.44
CA ILE A 142 -0.29 7.00 -11.77
C ILE A 142 -1.57 6.20 -11.57
N ARG A 143 -2.15 6.22 -10.36
CA ARG A 143 -3.34 5.42 -10.07
C ARG A 143 -4.55 5.84 -10.90
N LEU A 144 -4.90 7.13 -10.92
CA LEU A 144 -6.04 7.61 -11.69
C LEU A 144 -5.78 7.51 -13.19
N GLY A 145 -4.59 7.85 -13.67
CA GLY A 145 -4.23 7.73 -15.09
C GLY A 145 -4.34 6.29 -15.60
N LEU A 146 -3.77 5.33 -14.87
CA LEU A 146 -3.87 3.91 -15.23
C LEU A 146 -5.29 3.37 -15.04
N ALA A 147 -6.02 3.79 -13.99
CA ALA A 147 -7.38 3.36 -13.77
C ALA A 147 -8.30 3.74 -14.92
N VAL A 148 -8.20 4.98 -15.43
CA VAL A 148 -8.99 5.44 -16.60
C VAL A 148 -8.68 4.60 -17.84
N LEU A 149 -7.42 4.24 -18.07
CA LEU A 149 -7.01 3.43 -19.21
C LEU A 149 -7.44 1.97 -19.08
N LEU A 150 -7.40 1.40 -17.87
CA LEU A 150 -7.61 -0.03 -17.65
C LEU A 150 -9.06 -0.37 -17.27
N ILE A 151 -9.87 0.59 -16.83
CA ILE A 151 -11.26 0.32 -16.43
C ILE A 151 -12.12 -0.09 -17.63
N THR A 152 -11.89 0.49 -18.79
CA THR A 152 -12.66 0.20 -20.01
C THR A 152 -12.49 -1.26 -20.47
N PRO A 153 -11.25 -1.81 -20.63
CA PRO A 153 -11.06 -3.18 -21.05
C PRO A 153 -11.22 -4.22 -19.94
N LEU A 154 -10.90 -3.87 -18.67
CA LEU A 154 -10.75 -4.84 -17.58
C LEU A 154 -11.73 -4.63 -16.41
N GLY A 155 -12.52 -3.54 -16.43
CA GLY A 155 -13.47 -3.23 -15.36
C GLY A 155 -12.78 -3.07 -13.99
N LEU A 156 -13.35 -3.68 -12.95
CA LEU A 156 -12.82 -3.62 -11.58
C LEU A 156 -11.39 -4.18 -11.47
N ARG A 157 -11.06 -5.23 -12.21
CA ARG A 157 -9.70 -5.80 -12.27
C ARG A 157 -8.68 -4.75 -12.70
N GLY A 158 -9.02 -3.95 -13.71
CA GLY A 158 -8.16 -2.87 -14.20
C GLY A 158 -7.85 -1.83 -13.14
N MET A 159 -8.84 -1.49 -12.31
CA MET A 159 -8.67 -0.55 -11.19
C MET A 159 -7.71 -1.10 -10.13
N TRP A 160 -7.81 -2.38 -9.78
CA TRP A 160 -6.92 -3.02 -8.81
C TRP A 160 -5.50 -3.23 -9.35
N ILE A 161 -5.36 -3.52 -10.66
CA ILE A 161 -4.05 -3.55 -11.32
C ILE A 161 -3.40 -2.16 -11.29
N ALA A 162 -4.14 -1.11 -11.59
CA ALA A 162 -3.65 0.27 -11.51
C ALA A 162 -3.17 0.62 -10.09
N MET A 163 -3.91 0.18 -9.07
CA MET A 163 -3.55 0.35 -7.67
C MET A 163 -2.26 -0.40 -7.33
N ALA A 164 -2.13 -1.66 -7.70
CA ALA A 164 -0.94 -2.47 -7.45
C ALA A 164 0.32 -1.87 -8.10
N ILE A 165 0.21 -1.43 -9.36
CA ILE A 165 1.31 -0.77 -10.07
C ILE A 165 1.70 0.54 -9.36
N GLU A 166 0.72 1.35 -8.96
CA GLU A 166 0.96 2.60 -8.25
C GLU A 166 1.67 2.34 -6.91
N LEU A 167 1.25 1.35 -6.13
CA LEU A 167 1.88 0.98 -4.86
C LEU A 167 3.34 0.58 -5.04
N CYS A 168 3.66 -0.19 -6.09
CA CYS A 168 5.03 -0.55 -6.42
C CYS A 168 5.87 0.69 -6.78
N ILE A 169 5.38 1.56 -7.65
CA ILE A 169 6.09 2.78 -8.07
C ILE A 169 6.29 3.71 -6.87
N ARG A 170 5.25 3.95 -6.07
CA ARG A 170 5.34 4.76 -4.86
C ARG A 170 6.34 4.20 -3.86
N GLY A 171 6.34 2.89 -3.66
CA GLY A 171 7.32 2.20 -2.82
C GLY A 171 8.75 2.50 -3.28
N LEU A 172 9.03 2.33 -4.56
CA LEU A 172 10.34 2.60 -5.15
C LEU A 172 10.75 4.07 -5.03
N LEU A 173 9.83 5.01 -5.29
CA LEU A 173 10.10 6.45 -5.19
C LEU A 173 10.44 6.86 -3.75
N LEU A 174 9.71 6.36 -2.76
CA LEU A 174 9.98 6.66 -1.35
C LEU A 174 11.25 5.98 -0.83
N LEU A 175 11.56 4.76 -1.28
CA LEU A 175 12.84 4.10 -1.00
C LEU A 175 14.02 4.89 -1.60
N TYR A 176 13.89 5.33 -2.84
CA TYR A 176 14.88 6.18 -3.49
C TYR A 176 15.08 7.48 -2.70
N ARG A 177 13.99 8.14 -2.30
CA ARG A 177 14.05 9.35 -1.47
C ARG A 177 14.73 9.09 -0.13
N GLN A 178 14.38 8.00 0.56
CA GLN A 178 15.02 7.60 1.82
C GLN A 178 16.53 7.41 1.66
N HIS A 179 16.96 6.79 0.56
CA HIS A 179 18.36 6.52 0.31
C HIS A 179 19.16 7.80 -0.03
N THR A 180 18.56 8.72 -0.81
CA THR A 180 19.20 9.94 -1.32
C THR A 180 18.95 11.18 -0.48
N SER A 181 18.16 11.08 0.60
CA SER A 181 17.77 12.23 1.43
C SER A 181 18.98 12.98 1.96
N LYS A 182 18.99 14.29 1.73
CA LYS A 182 20.01 15.21 2.21
C LYS A 182 20.02 15.33 3.75
N TYR A 183 18.90 15.06 4.41
CA TYR A 183 18.78 15.15 5.86
C TYR A 183 19.69 14.18 6.61
N TYR A 184 20.08 13.06 5.99
CA TYR A 184 21.04 12.12 6.56
C TYR A 184 22.51 12.46 6.26
N LYS A 185 22.76 13.52 5.47
CA LYS A 185 24.09 13.94 5.04
C LYS A 185 24.57 15.24 5.70
N LEU A 186 23.75 15.83 6.58
CA LEU A 186 24.17 17.04 7.30
C LEU A 186 25.41 16.72 8.12
N PRO A 187 26.49 17.52 8.02
CA PRO A 187 27.67 17.36 8.85
C PRO A 187 27.23 17.54 10.32
N ALA A 188 27.83 16.76 11.20
CA ALA A 188 27.78 17.08 12.61
C ALA A 188 28.43 18.46 12.76
N ALA A 189 27.69 19.43 13.26
CA ALA A 189 28.19 20.75 13.58
C ALA A 189 29.26 20.66 14.68
#